data_d6901f81f337ffe46d4c9ba87122b58f
#
_entry.id   d6901f81f337ffe46d4c9ba87122b58f
#
_cell.length_a   1.000
_cell.length_b   1.000
_cell.length_c   1.000
_cell.angle_alpha   90.00
_cell.angle_beta   90.00
_cell.angle_gamma   90.00
#
_symmetry.space_group_name_H-M   'P 1'
#
loop_
_entity.id
_entity.type
_entity.pdbx_description
1 polymer ?
#
loop_
_entity_poly.entity_id
_entity_poly.type
_entity_poly.pdbx_seq_one_letter_code
_entity_poly.pdbx_strand_id
1 'polypeptide(L)'
;MVNNETMTDVAYNWLKKRKREVDFSKIWDEVAKTMDIPEDKIRRKKAQFYSDLMLDNRFASLENNKWDLRNRRKFEEVHIDTS
;
A
#
# COMPACT_ATOMS: atom_id res chain seq x y z
N MET A 1 3.66 -24.79 -0.72
CA MET A 1 4.41 -23.62 -1.14
C MET A 1 4.48 -22.57 -0.04
N VAL A 2 5.65 -22.13 0.25
CA VAL A 2 5.83 -21.13 1.27
C VAL A 2 5.40 -19.77 0.78
N ASN A 3 4.65 -19.10 1.59
CA ASN A 3 4.20 -17.79 1.25
C ASN A 3 4.96 -16.75 2.06
N ASN A 4 5.90 -16.09 1.45
CA ASN A 4 6.76 -15.13 2.12
C ASN A 4 6.37 -13.69 1.81
N GLU A 5 5.10 -13.47 1.57
CA GLU A 5 4.65 -12.11 1.31
C GLU A 5 4.89 -11.21 2.50
N THR A 6 5.39 -10.02 2.22
CA THR A 6 5.56 -9.00 3.25
C THR A 6 4.29 -8.18 3.35
N MET A 7 4.24 -7.30 4.33
CA MET A 7 3.10 -6.41 4.48
C MET A 7 2.90 -5.56 3.24
N THR A 8 3.99 -5.09 2.64
CA THR A 8 3.89 -4.27 1.43
C THR A 8 3.43 -5.11 0.24
N ASP A 9 3.82 -6.38 0.18
CA ASP A 9 3.34 -7.26 -0.89
C ASP A 9 1.83 -7.44 -0.81
N VAL A 10 1.32 -7.64 0.39
CA VAL A 10 -0.11 -7.78 0.59
C VAL A 10 -0.84 -6.50 0.17
N ALA A 11 -0.30 -5.36 0.58
CA ALA A 11 -0.90 -4.08 0.22
C ALA A 11 -0.88 -3.86 -1.27
N TYR A 12 0.22 -4.22 -1.92
CA TYR A 12 0.36 -4.05 -3.36
C TYR A 12 -0.70 -4.87 -4.10
N ASN A 13 -0.84 -6.14 -3.73
CA ASN A 13 -1.81 -7.01 -4.37
C ASN A 13 -3.24 -6.52 -4.13
N TRP A 14 -3.50 -6.00 -2.96
CA TRP A 14 -4.83 -5.48 -2.64
C TRP A 14 -5.13 -4.21 -3.44
N LEU A 15 -4.15 -3.30 -3.53
CA LEU A 15 -4.34 -2.06 -4.27
C LEU A 15 -4.50 -2.30 -5.77
N LYS A 16 -3.89 -3.34 -6.28
CA LYS A 16 -4.03 -3.66 -7.70
C LYS A 16 -5.48 -3.91 -8.07
N LYS A 17 -6.27 -4.37 -7.12
CA LYS A 17 -7.67 -4.66 -7.35
C LYS A 17 -8.53 -3.43 -7.19
N ARG A 18 -7.97 -2.34 -6.66
CA ARG A 18 -8.70 -1.09 -6.51
C ARG A 18 -8.42 -0.19 -7.69
N LYS A 19 -9.38 0.67 -7.98
CA LYS A 19 -9.26 1.54 -9.15
C LYS A 19 -8.88 2.96 -8.78
N ARG A 20 -8.68 3.22 -7.50
CA ARG A 20 -8.35 4.56 -7.06
C ARG A 20 -7.58 4.48 -5.76
N GLU A 21 -7.10 5.63 -5.31
CA GLU A 21 -6.34 5.70 -4.09
C GLU A 21 -7.19 5.30 -2.89
N VAL A 22 -6.53 4.86 -1.84
CA VAL A 22 -7.19 4.38 -0.63
C VAL A 22 -6.49 4.96 0.58
N ASP A 23 -7.25 5.19 1.64
CA ASP A 23 -6.71 5.69 2.89
C ASP A 23 -5.73 4.69 3.50
N PHE A 24 -4.69 5.20 4.12
CA PHE A 24 -3.71 4.36 4.79
C PHE A 24 -4.36 3.42 5.80
N SER A 25 -5.30 3.92 6.56
CA SER A 25 -5.94 3.10 7.59
C SER A 25 -6.68 1.90 6.99
N LYS A 26 -7.27 2.09 5.82
CA LYS A 26 -7.96 0.99 5.16
C LYS A 26 -6.97 -0.04 4.62
N ILE A 27 -5.85 0.43 4.09
CA ILE A 27 -4.80 -0.46 3.63
C ILE A 27 -4.26 -1.27 4.79
N TRP A 28 -4.00 -0.59 5.91
CA TRP A 28 -3.49 -1.26 7.08
C TRP A 28 -4.46 -2.30 7.63
N ASP A 29 -5.74 -1.95 7.69
CA ASP A 29 -6.75 -2.88 8.16
C ASP A 29 -6.72 -4.17 7.33
N GLU A 30 -6.60 -4.01 6.03
CA GLU A 30 -6.60 -5.16 5.14
C GLU A 30 -5.33 -6.00 5.32
N VAL A 31 -4.20 -5.33 5.48
CA VAL A 31 -2.93 -6.02 5.68
C VAL A 31 -2.94 -6.78 7.00
N ALA A 32 -3.39 -6.12 8.07
CA ALA A 32 -3.43 -6.75 9.38
C ALA A 32 -4.36 -7.96 9.39
N LYS A 33 -5.47 -7.84 8.67
CA LYS A 33 -6.44 -8.92 8.59
C LYS A 33 -5.87 -10.10 7.79
N THR A 34 -5.28 -9.80 6.67
CA THR A 34 -4.75 -10.82 5.78
C THR A 34 -3.60 -11.58 6.42
N MET A 35 -2.73 -10.87 7.12
CA MET A 35 -1.57 -11.47 7.74
C MET A 35 -1.83 -11.92 9.17
N ASP A 36 -3.04 -11.70 9.65
CA ASP A 36 -3.45 -12.16 10.98
C ASP A 36 -2.47 -11.68 12.05
N ILE A 37 -2.21 -10.40 12.06
CA ILE A 37 -1.26 -9.82 12.98
C ILE A 37 -1.86 -9.76 14.38
N PRO A 38 -1.17 -10.29 15.39
CA PRO A 38 -1.69 -10.29 16.77
C PRO A 38 -1.88 -8.87 17.28
N GLU A 39 -2.86 -8.71 18.14
CA GLU A 39 -3.22 -7.41 18.67
C GLU A 39 -2.07 -6.73 19.37
N ASP A 40 -1.26 -7.48 20.09
CA ASP A 40 -0.14 -6.93 20.84
C ASP A 40 0.98 -6.43 19.92
N LYS A 41 0.96 -6.83 18.64
CA LYS A 41 1.98 -6.42 17.69
C LYS A 41 1.47 -5.43 16.66
N ILE A 42 0.19 -5.15 16.68
CA ILE A 42 -0.43 -4.30 15.66
C ILE A 42 0.23 -2.93 15.61
N ARG A 43 0.43 -2.29 16.75
CA ARG A 43 1.00 -0.95 16.78
C ARG A 43 2.41 -0.92 16.17
N ARG A 44 3.23 -1.88 16.58
CA ARG A 44 4.61 -1.95 16.09
C ARG A 44 4.65 -2.26 14.61
N LYS A 45 3.82 -3.21 14.17
CA LYS A 45 3.79 -3.59 12.77
C LYS A 45 3.23 -2.48 11.91
N LYS A 46 2.30 -1.72 12.45
CA LYS A 46 1.73 -0.59 11.70
C LYS A 46 2.79 0.46 11.41
N ALA A 47 3.62 0.78 12.41
CA ALA A 47 4.69 1.74 12.22
C ALA A 47 5.70 1.23 11.20
N GLN A 48 6.02 -0.05 11.27
CA GLN A 48 6.93 -0.68 10.34
C GLN A 48 6.36 -0.63 8.93
N PHE A 49 5.08 -0.93 8.81
CA PHE A 49 4.42 -0.92 7.51
C PHE A 49 4.45 0.46 6.87
N TYR A 50 4.21 1.49 7.66
CA TYR A 50 4.23 2.85 7.16
C TYR A 50 5.61 3.20 6.60
N SER A 51 6.66 2.87 7.34
CA SER A 51 8.02 3.10 6.87
C SER A 51 8.30 2.31 5.60
N ASP A 52 7.86 1.06 5.56
CA ASP A 52 8.07 0.21 4.40
C ASP A 52 7.38 0.79 3.17
N LEU A 53 6.19 1.31 3.34
CA LEU A 53 5.47 1.93 2.23
C LEU A 53 6.21 3.14 1.70
N MET A 54 6.76 3.94 2.58
CA MET A 54 7.45 5.14 2.16
C MET A 54 8.73 4.83 1.40
N LEU A 55 9.32 3.70 1.68
CA LEU A 55 10.56 3.30 1.01
C LEU A 55 10.31 2.45 -0.23
N ASP A 56 9.11 1.97 -0.40
CA ASP A 56 8.80 1.06 -1.50
C ASP A 56 8.40 1.84 -2.75
N ASN A 57 9.10 1.61 -3.83
CA ASN A 57 8.89 2.35 -5.08
C ASN A 57 7.60 1.99 -5.79
N ARG A 58 6.91 0.97 -5.34
CA ARG A 58 5.66 0.56 -5.97
C ARG A 58 4.48 1.45 -5.56
N PHE A 59 4.65 2.24 -4.51
CA PHE A 59 3.56 3.04 -3.94
C PHE A 59 3.83 4.53 -4.08
N ALA A 60 2.75 5.29 -4.19
CA ALA A 60 2.81 6.75 -4.23
C ALA A 60 2.02 7.32 -3.08
N SER A 61 2.65 8.20 -2.31
CA SER A 61 1.99 8.87 -1.19
C SER A 61 1.24 10.09 -1.71
N LEU A 62 0.00 10.20 -1.34
CA LEU A 62 -0.86 11.29 -1.80
C LEU A 62 -1.32 12.12 -0.62
N GLU A 63 -2.05 13.17 -0.90
CA GLU A 63 -2.58 14.05 0.15
C GLU A 63 -3.58 13.31 1.01
N ASN A 64 -3.77 13.77 2.21
CA ASN A 64 -4.75 13.24 3.16
C ASN A 64 -4.48 11.78 3.50
N ASN A 65 -3.20 11.44 3.57
CA ASN A 65 -2.79 10.11 3.99
C ASN A 65 -3.33 9.00 3.08
N LYS A 66 -3.46 9.30 1.80
CA LYS A 66 -3.91 8.30 0.84
C LYS A 66 -2.74 7.74 0.07
N TRP A 67 -2.93 6.54 -0.43
CA TRP A 67 -1.88 5.83 -1.15
C TRP A 67 -2.43 5.20 -2.42
N ASP A 68 -1.60 5.09 -3.42
CA ASP A 68 -1.97 4.46 -4.67
C ASP A 68 -0.73 3.78 -5.23
N LEU A 69 -0.87 3.08 -6.34
CA LEU A 69 0.26 2.46 -7.00
C LEU A 69 0.98 3.49 -7.86
N ARG A 70 2.29 3.51 -7.76
CA ARG A 70 3.08 4.49 -8.48
C ARG A 70 2.96 4.33 -10.00
N ASN A 71 2.92 3.10 -10.49
CA ASN A 71 2.78 2.88 -11.92
C ASN A 71 1.54 3.52 -12.47
N ARG A 72 0.44 3.47 -11.72
CA ARG A 72 -0.83 4.04 -12.14
C ARG A 72 -0.72 5.55 -12.27
N ARG A 73 -0.05 6.16 -11.30
CA ARG A 73 0.14 7.61 -11.32
C ARG A 73 1.08 8.03 -12.43
N LYS A 74 2.12 7.26 -12.62
CA LYS A 74 3.09 7.58 -13.65
C LYS A 74 2.44 7.53 -15.03
N PHE A 75 1.58 6.56 -15.23
CA PHE A 75 0.87 6.44 -16.50
C PHE A 75 -0.01 7.66 -16.74
N GLU A 76 -0.70 8.12 -15.74
CA GLU A 76 -1.54 9.30 -15.84
C GLU A 76 -0.73 10.53 -16.19
N GLU A 77 0.43 10.67 -15.59
CA GLU A 77 1.30 11.80 -15.85
C GLU A 77 1.75 11.81 -17.31
N VAL A 78 2.13 10.66 -17.80
CA VAL A 78 2.56 10.56 -19.19
C VAL A 78 1.42 10.92 -20.12
N HIS A 79 0.24 10.46 -19.82
CA HIS A 79 -0.94 10.75 -20.62
C HIS A 79 -1.20 12.24 -20.67
N ILE A 80 -1.08 12.91 -19.56
CA ILE A 80 -1.30 14.34 -19.49
C ILE A 80 -0.26 15.08 -20.31
N ASP A 81 0.98 14.65 -20.24
CA ASP A 81 2.06 15.32 -20.95
C ASP A 81 1.87 15.28 -22.46
N THR A 82 1.33 14.21 -22.97
CA THR A 82 1.17 14.08 -24.40
C THR A 82 0.00 14.89 -24.91
N SER A 83 -0.82 15.35 -24.05
CA SER A 83 -1.92 16.18 -24.45
C SER A 83 -1.47 17.60 -24.75
#